data_6e43befb235001093f91240a1e9c813c
#
_entry.id   6e43befb235001093f91240a1e9c813c
#
_cell.length_a   1.000
_cell.length_b   1.000
_cell.length_c   1.000
_cell.angle_alpha   90.00
_cell.angle_beta   90.00
_cell.angle_gamma   90.00
#
_symmetry.space_group_name_H-M   'P 1'
#
loop_
_entity.id
_entity.type
_entity.pdbx_description
1 polymer ?
#
loop_
_entity_poly.entity_id
_entity_poly.type
_entity_poly.pdbx_seq_one_letter_code
_entity_poly.pdbx_strand_id
1 'polypeptide(L)'
;GDGGCSERSAARADLPRRFIPSTIAFGSVTFTMTSAGSPEIQNWIPMRYLGTTPYAAWEVSLVVAIFMLVLGQWWLMRMVRKASVAGERFDGRASDPEIHDRDMPAVWRGLLPLAIVLVVSFVLHGRLAESALIVALGSGVLAALVLNWRYAHRLPAAMSAGAVGALIAIANTAAVVGFGGVAKLTDGFQAAVTAMTSLPGSPLIGAAIAVSVIAGLTGSASGGQTIALPLLAPHYLDQGVDPEALHRVVAISSGGLDSLPHNGYVV
;
A
#
# COMPACT_ATOMS: atom_id res chain seq x y z
N GLY A 1 15.24 -2.18 3.92
CA GLY A 1 16.18 -3.18 3.50
C GLY A 1 15.80 -3.93 2.23
N ASP A 2 14.68 -3.60 1.55
CA ASP A 2 14.15 -4.39 0.41
C ASP A 2 14.87 -4.08 -0.92
N GLY A 3 15.52 -2.93 -1.02
CA GLY A 3 16.31 -2.56 -2.20
C GLY A 3 17.39 -3.58 -2.55
N GLY A 4 18.11 -4.08 -1.56
CA GLY A 4 19.21 -5.02 -1.80
C GLY A 4 18.80 -6.40 -2.32
N CYS A 5 17.57 -6.86 -2.11
CA CYS A 5 17.09 -8.14 -2.64
C CYS A 5 16.64 -8.00 -4.10
N SER A 6 15.88 -6.94 -4.40
CA SER A 6 15.42 -6.63 -5.75
C SER A 6 16.57 -6.22 -6.67
N GLU A 7 17.56 -5.48 -6.18
CA GLU A 7 18.76 -5.12 -6.93
C GLU A 7 19.57 -6.38 -7.28
N ARG A 8 19.76 -7.30 -6.34
CA ARG A 8 20.45 -8.58 -6.59
C ARG A 8 19.74 -9.45 -7.62
N SER A 9 18.42 -9.50 -7.56
CA SER A 9 17.62 -10.26 -8.53
C SER A 9 17.71 -9.63 -9.93
N ALA A 10 17.64 -8.31 -10.02
CA ALA A 10 17.77 -7.58 -11.27
C ALA A 10 19.18 -7.72 -11.87
N ALA A 11 20.23 -7.65 -11.04
CA ALA A 11 21.62 -7.86 -11.47
C ALA A 11 21.86 -9.29 -11.99
N ARG A 12 21.35 -10.32 -11.30
CA ARG A 12 21.46 -11.72 -11.75
C ARG A 12 20.73 -11.98 -13.07
N ALA A 13 19.62 -11.31 -13.29
CA ALA A 13 18.81 -11.45 -14.51
C ALA A 13 19.22 -10.45 -15.61
N ASP A 14 20.25 -9.64 -15.38
CA ASP A 14 20.72 -8.57 -16.27
C ASP A 14 19.59 -7.64 -16.74
N LEU A 15 18.67 -7.31 -15.83
CA LEU A 15 17.51 -6.45 -16.11
C LEU A 15 17.83 -4.98 -15.82
N PRO A 16 17.36 -4.06 -16.67
CA PRO A 16 17.64 -2.63 -16.47
C PRO A 16 17.18 -2.13 -15.10
N ARG A 17 18.08 -1.51 -14.35
CA ARG A 17 17.89 -1.07 -12.96
C ARG A 17 16.65 -0.20 -12.77
N ARG A 18 16.28 0.61 -13.77
CA ARG A 18 15.13 1.51 -13.73
C ARG A 18 13.80 0.82 -13.49
N PHE A 19 13.70 -0.51 -13.71
CA PHE A 19 12.48 -1.28 -13.44
C PHE A 19 12.37 -1.80 -12.00
N ILE A 20 13.41 -1.68 -11.18
CA ILE A 20 13.36 -2.09 -9.77
C ILE A 20 12.27 -1.34 -9.01
N PRO A 21 12.22 0.02 -9.03
CA PRO A 21 11.14 0.74 -8.37
C PRO A 21 9.76 0.34 -8.88
N SER A 22 9.60 0.18 -10.20
CA SER A 22 8.33 -0.22 -10.81
C SER A 22 7.87 -1.62 -10.38
N THR A 23 8.80 -2.55 -10.21
CA THR A 23 8.49 -3.92 -9.76
C THR A 23 8.07 -3.93 -8.29
N ILE A 24 8.77 -3.17 -7.44
CA ILE A 24 8.43 -2.99 -6.04
C ILE A 24 7.05 -2.32 -5.91
N ALA A 25 6.84 -1.23 -6.66
CA ALA A 25 5.57 -0.52 -6.70
C ALA A 25 4.42 -1.43 -7.10
N PHE A 26 4.60 -2.19 -8.16
CA PHE A 26 3.59 -3.13 -8.65
C PHE A 26 3.22 -4.17 -7.58
N GLY A 27 4.20 -4.78 -6.92
CA GLY A 27 3.96 -5.77 -5.87
C GLY A 27 3.33 -5.18 -4.61
N SER A 28 3.77 -4.00 -4.16
CA SER A 28 3.30 -3.40 -2.91
C SER A 28 1.96 -2.69 -3.04
N VAL A 29 1.75 -1.89 -4.09
CA VAL A 29 0.54 -1.08 -4.23
C VAL A 29 -0.61 -1.87 -4.85
N THR A 30 -0.35 -2.62 -5.93
CA THR A 30 -1.40 -3.28 -6.70
C THR A 30 -2.14 -4.34 -5.87
N PHE A 31 -1.40 -5.20 -5.16
CA PHE A 31 -2.03 -6.28 -4.39
C PHE A 31 -2.53 -5.83 -3.04
N THR A 32 -1.80 -4.96 -2.37
CA THR A 32 -2.14 -4.56 -1.01
C THR A 32 -3.41 -3.73 -0.98
N MET A 33 -3.58 -2.78 -1.88
CA MET A 33 -4.77 -1.94 -1.95
C MET A 33 -5.97 -2.64 -2.59
N THR A 34 -5.75 -3.47 -3.61
CA THR A 34 -6.85 -4.16 -4.30
C THR A 34 -7.32 -5.42 -3.58
N SER A 35 -6.51 -5.99 -2.68
CA SER A 35 -6.80 -7.26 -2.01
C SER A 35 -7.49 -7.07 -0.67
N ALA A 36 -8.71 -7.55 -0.55
CA ALA A 36 -9.42 -7.62 0.73
C ALA A 36 -8.64 -8.44 1.75
N GLY A 37 -8.64 -7.97 3.01
CA GLY A 37 -7.92 -8.64 4.10
C GLY A 37 -6.41 -8.40 4.11
N SER A 38 -5.88 -7.62 3.19
CA SER A 38 -4.48 -7.21 3.22
C SER A 38 -4.19 -6.39 4.48
N PRO A 39 -3.00 -6.53 5.10
CA PRO A 39 -2.62 -5.76 6.28
C PRO A 39 -2.28 -4.30 5.96
N GLU A 40 -2.49 -3.85 4.74
CA GLU A 40 -2.26 -2.48 4.31
C GLU A 40 -3.26 -1.53 4.95
N ILE A 41 -2.78 -0.38 5.42
CA ILE A 41 -3.58 0.58 6.17
C ILE A 41 -4.79 1.09 5.39
N GLN A 42 -4.74 1.13 4.07
CA GLN A 42 -5.85 1.53 3.19
C GLN A 42 -7.07 0.62 3.29
N ASN A 43 -6.91 -0.63 3.74
CA ASN A 43 -8.00 -1.53 4.04
C ASN A 43 -8.54 -1.40 5.49
N TRP A 44 -7.88 -0.63 6.34
CA TRP A 44 -8.24 -0.48 7.75
C TRP A 44 -8.83 0.90 8.07
N ILE A 45 -8.39 1.95 7.37
CA ILE A 45 -8.92 3.31 7.56
C ILE A 45 -10.45 3.38 7.32
N PRO A 46 -11.03 2.80 6.26
CA PRO A 46 -12.45 2.92 5.98
C PRO A 46 -13.35 2.28 7.05
N MET A 47 -12.87 1.27 7.77
CA MET A 47 -13.65 0.55 8.80
C MET A 47 -14.28 1.49 9.82
N ARG A 48 -13.52 2.48 10.28
CA ARG A 48 -13.95 3.47 11.27
C ARG A 48 -15.14 4.30 10.80
N TYR A 49 -15.20 4.60 9.51
CA TYR A 49 -16.22 5.51 8.94
C TYR A 49 -17.41 4.77 8.37
N LEU A 50 -17.23 3.53 7.96
CA LEU A 50 -18.23 2.74 7.25
C LEU A 50 -18.78 1.57 8.08
N GLY A 51 -18.19 1.28 9.26
CA GLY A 51 -18.61 0.15 10.11
C GLY A 51 -18.36 -1.23 9.47
N THR A 52 -17.42 -1.31 8.53
CA THR A 52 -17.11 -2.50 7.74
C THR A 52 -15.92 -3.28 8.32
N THR A 53 -15.52 -4.34 7.62
CA THR A 53 -14.33 -5.12 7.94
C THR A 53 -13.26 -4.97 6.85
N PRO A 54 -11.99 -5.34 7.09
CA PRO A 54 -10.97 -5.27 6.06
C PRO A 54 -11.24 -6.25 4.90
N TYR A 55 -12.22 -7.13 5.04
CA TYR A 55 -12.67 -8.10 4.02
C TYR A 55 -13.86 -7.60 3.21
N ALA A 56 -14.28 -6.35 3.38
CA ALA A 56 -15.42 -5.77 2.68
C ALA A 56 -15.34 -5.99 1.17
N ALA A 57 -16.44 -6.43 0.56
CA ALA A 57 -16.58 -6.76 -0.87
C ALA A 57 -15.43 -7.63 -1.41
N TRP A 58 -15.06 -8.69 -0.69
CA TRP A 58 -13.91 -9.54 -1.01
C TRP A 58 -14.01 -10.21 -2.39
N GLU A 59 -15.23 -10.56 -2.85
CA GLU A 59 -15.47 -11.19 -4.14
C GLU A 59 -15.03 -10.27 -5.29
N VAL A 60 -15.48 -9.02 -5.24
CA VAL A 60 -15.10 -7.99 -6.21
C VAL A 60 -13.61 -7.69 -6.12
N SER A 61 -13.10 -7.60 -4.89
CA SER A 61 -11.67 -7.41 -4.64
C SER A 61 -10.80 -8.48 -5.29
N LEU A 62 -11.21 -9.75 -5.21
CA LEU A 62 -10.48 -10.86 -5.82
C LEU A 62 -10.43 -10.72 -7.35
N VAL A 63 -11.56 -10.40 -7.97
CA VAL A 63 -11.64 -10.20 -9.43
C VAL A 63 -10.73 -9.03 -9.85
N VAL A 64 -10.80 -7.91 -9.15
CA VAL A 64 -9.95 -6.73 -9.43
C VAL A 64 -8.48 -7.05 -9.21
N ALA A 65 -8.12 -7.76 -8.14
CA ALA A 65 -6.73 -8.14 -7.88
C ALA A 65 -6.16 -9.04 -8.98
N ILE A 66 -6.92 -10.04 -9.45
CA ILE A 66 -6.52 -10.91 -10.57
C ILE A 66 -6.37 -10.09 -11.86
N PHE A 67 -7.33 -9.22 -12.16
CA PHE A 67 -7.27 -8.36 -13.34
C PHE A 67 -6.03 -7.47 -13.31
N MET A 68 -5.76 -6.81 -12.19
CA MET A 68 -4.60 -5.95 -12.02
C MET A 68 -3.28 -6.74 -12.07
N LEU A 69 -3.25 -7.95 -11.52
CA LEU A 69 -2.10 -8.85 -11.64
C LEU A 69 -1.78 -9.15 -13.10
N VAL A 70 -2.76 -9.62 -13.86
CA VAL A 70 -2.56 -10.03 -15.26
C VAL A 70 -2.17 -8.81 -16.11
N LEU A 71 -2.92 -7.71 -16.00
CA LEU A 71 -2.66 -6.51 -16.78
C LEU A 71 -1.31 -5.87 -16.41
N GLY A 72 -1.04 -5.71 -15.13
CA GLY A 72 0.20 -5.10 -14.67
C GLY A 72 1.42 -5.94 -14.99
N GLN A 73 1.34 -7.27 -14.80
CA GLN A 73 2.42 -8.18 -15.17
C GLN A 73 2.67 -8.16 -16.69
N TRP A 74 1.61 -8.21 -17.49
CA TRP A 74 1.74 -8.10 -18.94
C TRP A 74 2.41 -6.79 -19.37
N TRP A 75 1.95 -5.66 -18.80
CA TRP A 75 2.51 -4.34 -19.09
C TRP A 75 3.98 -4.22 -18.68
N LEU A 76 4.30 -4.64 -17.45
CA LEU A 76 5.67 -4.61 -16.93
C LEU A 76 6.62 -5.47 -17.78
N MET A 77 6.20 -6.70 -18.11
CA MET A 77 6.99 -7.58 -18.97
C MET A 77 7.19 -7.02 -20.38
N ARG A 78 6.17 -6.34 -20.93
CA ARG A 78 6.29 -5.65 -22.22
C ARG A 78 7.33 -4.54 -22.17
N MET A 79 7.32 -3.72 -21.10
CA MET A 79 8.32 -2.64 -20.94
C MET A 79 9.72 -3.19 -20.77
N VAL A 80 9.90 -4.20 -19.92
CA VAL A 80 11.19 -4.85 -19.68
C VAL A 80 11.73 -5.47 -20.96
N ARG A 81 10.91 -6.21 -21.71
CA ARG A 81 11.32 -6.79 -23.00
C ARG A 81 11.74 -5.73 -24.00
N LYS A 82 11.00 -4.64 -24.10
CA LYS A 82 11.33 -3.52 -25.01
C LYS A 82 12.70 -2.92 -24.68
N ALA A 83 12.97 -2.71 -23.40
CA ALA A 83 14.24 -2.16 -22.92
C ALA A 83 15.41 -3.16 -23.17
N SER A 84 15.22 -4.43 -22.85
CA SER A 84 16.23 -5.46 -23.09
C SER A 84 16.57 -5.63 -24.58
N VAL A 85 15.58 -5.57 -25.46
CA VAL A 85 15.78 -5.59 -26.92
C VAL A 85 16.51 -4.34 -27.40
N ALA A 86 16.29 -3.17 -26.76
CA ALA A 86 17.03 -1.95 -27.04
C ALA A 86 18.47 -1.97 -26.51
N GLY A 87 18.92 -3.09 -25.91
CA GLY A 87 20.30 -3.26 -25.41
C GLY A 87 20.51 -2.72 -23.99
N GLU A 88 19.44 -2.28 -23.29
CA GLU A 88 19.58 -1.85 -21.90
C GLU A 88 19.90 -3.06 -21.01
N ARG A 89 20.87 -2.87 -20.12
CA ARG A 89 21.37 -3.88 -19.18
C ARG A 89 21.36 -3.35 -17.76
N PHE A 90 21.69 -4.20 -16.81
CA PHE A 90 21.86 -3.78 -15.43
C PHE A 90 23.09 -2.89 -15.30
N ASP A 91 22.90 -1.69 -14.79
CA ASP A 91 23.98 -0.75 -14.49
C ASP A 91 24.23 -0.76 -12.97
N GLY A 92 25.37 -1.37 -12.58
CA GLY A 92 25.80 -1.44 -11.18
C GLY A 92 26.39 -0.12 -10.71
N ARG A 93 26.05 0.29 -9.50
CA ARG A 93 26.59 1.49 -8.85
C ARG A 93 27.56 1.10 -7.73
N ALA A 94 28.53 1.96 -7.45
CA ALA A 94 29.47 1.76 -6.34
C ALA A 94 28.78 1.68 -4.95
N SER A 95 27.57 2.22 -4.85
CA SER A 95 26.74 2.15 -3.64
C SER A 95 25.94 0.87 -3.51
N ASP A 96 25.96 -0.01 -4.52
CA ASP A 96 25.20 -1.25 -4.47
C ASP A 96 25.77 -2.17 -3.38
N PRO A 97 24.91 -2.84 -2.61
CA PRO A 97 25.38 -3.79 -1.61
C PRO A 97 26.21 -4.88 -2.28
N GLU A 98 27.41 -5.13 -1.78
CA GLU A 98 28.22 -6.24 -2.25
C GLU A 98 27.44 -7.56 -2.20
N ILE A 99 27.43 -8.28 -3.30
CA ILE A 99 26.80 -9.60 -3.41
C ILE A 99 27.71 -10.60 -2.69
N HIS A 100 27.61 -10.65 -1.38
CA HIS A 100 28.19 -11.76 -0.63
C HIS A 100 27.24 -12.96 -0.73
N ASP A 101 27.75 -14.09 -1.17
CA ASP A 101 27.07 -15.39 -1.11
C ASP A 101 27.03 -15.85 0.36
N ARG A 102 26.24 -15.14 1.17
CA ARG A 102 26.01 -15.48 2.58
C ARG A 102 24.91 -16.53 2.63
N ASP A 103 25.02 -17.44 3.61
CA ASP A 103 23.95 -18.36 4.01
C ASP A 103 22.63 -17.62 4.16
N MET A 104 21.82 -17.61 3.11
CA MET A 104 20.50 -17.00 3.15
C MET A 104 19.53 -17.93 3.89
N PRO A 105 18.68 -17.39 4.77
CA PRO A 105 17.65 -18.23 5.37
C PRO A 105 16.72 -18.79 4.29
N ALA A 106 16.24 -20.02 4.51
CA ALA A 106 15.31 -20.66 3.59
C ALA A 106 14.07 -19.77 3.36
N VAL A 107 13.56 -19.71 2.14
CA VAL A 107 12.45 -18.85 1.71
C VAL A 107 11.23 -18.95 2.64
N TRP A 108 10.90 -20.16 3.11
CA TRP A 108 9.77 -20.36 4.02
C TRP A 108 9.89 -19.60 5.35
N ARG A 109 11.13 -19.34 5.83
CA ARG A 109 11.36 -18.55 7.06
C ARG A 109 11.02 -17.06 6.88
N GLY A 110 11.02 -16.58 5.64
CA GLY A 110 10.54 -15.23 5.31
C GLY A 110 9.03 -15.20 5.07
N LEU A 111 8.46 -16.25 4.48
CA LEU A 111 7.03 -16.31 4.15
C LEU A 111 6.14 -16.63 5.37
N LEU A 112 6.63 -17.46 6.30
CA LEU A 112 5.84 -17.88 7.45
C LEU A 112 5.40 -16.73 8.36
N PRO A 113 6.27 -15.73 8.71
CA PRO A 113 5.81 -14.55 9.46
C PRO A 113 4.69 -13.79 8.75
N LEU A 114 4.75 -13.65 7.43
CA LEU A 114 3.68 -13.00 6.65
C LEU A 114 2.37 -13.81 6.71
N ALA A 115 2.45 -15.12 6.57
CA ALA A 115 1.29 -15.99 6.71
C ALA A 115 0.68 -15.87 8.12
N ILE A 116 1.50 -15.79 9.18
CA ILE A 116 1.04 -15.59 10.55
C ILE A 116 0.32 -14.25 10.69
N VAL A 117 0.84 -13.17 10.13
CA VAL A 117 0.16 -11.87 10.12
C VAL A 117 -1.22 -11.97 9.49
N LEU A 118 -1.34 -12.60 8.32
CA LEU A 118 -2.61 -12.76 7.63
C LEU A 118 -3.61 -13.60 8.44
N VAL A 119 -3.16 -14.72 8.99
CA VAL A 119 -4.02 -15.61 9.80
C VAL A 119 -4.47 -14.92 11.08
N VAL A 120 -3.57 -14.26 11.82
CA VAL A 120 -3.90 -13.56 13.06
C VAL A 120 -4.83 -12.39 12.79
N SER A 121 -4.60 -11.63 11.73
CA SER A 121 -5.48 -10.55 11.29
C SER A 121 -6.88 -11.10 10.98
N PHE A 122 -6.97 -12.19 10.22
CA PHE A 122 -8.23 -12.83 9.88
C PHE A 122 -9.00 -13.33 11.11
N VAL A 123 -8.32 -13.95 12.07
CA VAL A 123 -8.98 -14.50 13.26
C VAL A 123 -9.43 -13.41 14.23
N LEU A 124 -8.68 -12.33 14.36
CA LEU A 124 -8.89 -11.31 15.37
C LEU A 124 -9.68 -10.09 14.91
N HIS A 125 -9.87 -9.85 13.60
CA HIS A 125 -10.53 -8.63 13.10
C HIS A 125 -11.93 -8.42 13.69
N GLY A 126 -12.72 -9.48 13.85
CA GLY A 126 -14.07 -9.39 14.39
C GLY A 126 -14.15 -9.10 15.89
N ARG A 127 -13.04 -9.33 16.65
CA ARG A 127 -13.00 -9.11 18.11
C ARG A 127 -12.26 -7.83 18.49
N LEU A 128 -11.20 -7.50 17.78
CA LEU A 128 -10.30 -6.41 18.15
C LEU A 128 -10.38 -5.22 17.19
N ALA A 129 -11.20 -5.30 16.15
CA ALA A 129 -11.32 -4.27 15.12
C ALA A 129 -9.93 -3.77 14.65
N GLU A 130 -9.67 -2.46 14.67
CA GLU A 130 -8.40 -1.87 14.23
C GLU A 130 -7.18 -2.39 15.02
N SER A 131 -7.35 -2.74 16.29
CA SER A 131 -6.25 -3.27 17.13
C SER A 131 -5.78 -4.67 16.69
N ALA A 132 -6.59 -5.40 15.92
CA ALA A 132 -6.22 -6.70 15.38
C ALA A 132 -4.97 -6.62 14.49
N LEU A 133 -4.81 -5.51 13.74
CA LEU A 133 -3.64 -5.28 12.90
C LEU A 133 -2.35 -5.17 13.74
N ILE A 134 -2.41 -4.46 14.86
CA ILE A 134 -1.25 -4.29 15.76
C ILE A 134 -0.82 -5.65 16.31
N VAL A 135 -1.78 -6.45 16.77
CA VAL A 135 -1.50 -7.80 17.30
C VAL A 135 -0.96 -8.71 16.20
N ALA A 136 -1.54 -8.65 15.00
CA ALA A 136 -1.09 -9.42 13.84
C ALA A 136 0.36 -9.07 13.46
N LEU A 137 0.69 -7.80 13.32
CA LEU A 137 2.04 -7.35 13.00
C LEU A 137 3.04 -7.73 14.11
N GLY A 138 2.65 -7.57 15.39
CA GLY A 138 3.47 -8.00 16.52
C GLY A 138 3.76 -9.49 16.51
N SER A 139 2.76 -10.32 16.18
CA SER A 139 2.92 -11.78 16.05
C SER A 139 3.86 -12.16 14.89
N GLY A 140 3.79 -11.44 13.77
CA GLY A 140 4.71 -11.62 12.65
C GLY A 140 6.15 -11.28 13.01
N VAL A 141 6.36 -10.17 13.72
CA VAL A 141 7.69 -9.78 14.22
C VAL A 141 8.23 -10.84 15.19
N LEU A 142 7.42 -11.31 16.12
CA LEU A 142 7.81 -12.35 17.06
C LEU A 142 8.19 -13.66 16.34
N ALA A 143 7.36 -14.06 15.35
CA ALA A 143 7.66 -15.24 14.54
C ALA A 143 8.97 -15.08 13.75
N ALA A 144 9.20 -13.91 13.15
CA ALA A 144 10.44 -13.62 12.44
C ALA A 144 11.67 -13.71 13.37
N LEU A 145 11.57 -13.21 14.60
CA LEU A 145 12.63 -13.30 15.60
C LEU A 145 12.91 -14.74 15.99
N VAL A 146 11.88 -15.53 16.30
CA VAL A 146 12.02 -16.94 16.72
C VAL A 146 12.63 -17.78 15.59
N LEU A 147 12.13 -17.64 14.37
CA LEU A 147 12.60 -18.40 13.22
C LEU A 147 14.04 -18.07 12.79
N ASN A 148 14.47 -16.86 13.08
CA ASN A 148 15.78 -16.37 12.70
C ASN A 148 16.67 -16.07 13.92
N TRP A 149 16.45 -16.74 15.05
CA TRP A 149 17.18 -16.52 16.30
C TRP A 149 18.70 -16.59 16.14
N ARG A 150 19.18 -17.43 15.25
CA ARG A 150 20.63 -17.52 14.92
C ARG A 150 21.23 -16.18 14.43
N TYR A 151 20.41 -15.25 13.97
CA TYR A 151 20.82 -13.91 13.54
C TYR A 151 20.52 -12.83 14.59
N ALA A 152 20.20 -13.21 15.84
CA ALA A 152 19.83 -12.28 16.90
C ALA A 152 20.90 -11.23 17.21
N HIS A 153 22.18 -11.51 16.91
CA HIS A 153 23.26 -10.53 17.03
C HIS A 153 23.06 -9.27 16.15
N ARG A 154 22.24 -9.34 15.09
CA ARG A 154 21.89 -8.22 14.23
C ARG A 154 20.60 -7.50 14.65
N LEU A 155 19.91 -8.01 15.66
CA LEU A 155 18.63 -7.49 16.10
C LEU A 155 18.69 -5.99 16.49
N PRO A 156 19.68 -5.49 17.24
CA PRO A 156 19.74 -4.07 17.58
C PRO A 156 19.80 -3.16 16.33
N ALA A 157 20.61 -3.54 15.34
CA ALA A 157 20.71 -2.78 14.11
C ALA A 157 19.41 -2.83 13.27
N ALA A 158 18.77 -4.01 13.21
CA ALA A 158 17.50 -4.16 12.51
C ALA A 158 16.37 -3.37 13.19
N MET A 159 16.31 -3.39 14.53
CA MET A 159 15.33 -2.60 15.28
C MET A 159 15.56 -1.10 15.12
N SER A 160 16.81 -0.64 15.16
CA SER A 160 17.14 0.77 14.91
C SER A 160 16.71 1.22 13.51
N ALA A 161 17.04 0.44 12.49
CA ALA A 161 16.61 0.74 11.10
C ALA A 161 15.09 0.73 10.96
N GLY A 162 14.41 -0.24 11.58
CA GLY A 162 12.95 -0.31 11.58
C GLY A 162 12.31 0.88 12.29
N ALA A 163 12.85 1.30 13.43
CA ALA A 163 12.37 2.46 14.19
C ALA A 163 12.52 3.76 13.37
N VAL A 164 13.66 3.95 12.71
CA VAL A 164 13.88 5.12 11.82
C VAL A 164 12.87 5.11 10.68
N GLY A 165 12.67 3.97 10.02
CA GLY A 165 11.66 3.83 8.96
C GLY A 165 10.25 4.13 9.44
N ALA A 166 9.87 3.63 10.64
CA ALA A 166 8.57 3.92 11.24
C ALA A 166 8.40 5.40 11.57
N LEU A 167 9.42 6.07 12.12
CA LEU A 167 9.37 7.50 12.41
C LEU A 167 9.19 8.34 11.14
N ILE A 168 9.90 8.00 10.05
CA ILE A 168 9.74 8.67 8.76
C ILE A 168 8.31 8.48 8.24
N ALA A 169 7.78 7.26 8.26
CA ALA A 169 6.43 6.98 7.80
C ALA A 169 5.36 7.73 8.61
N ILE A 170 5.50 7.76 9.95
CA ILE A 170 4.60 8.50 10.84
C ILE A 170 4.69 10.00 10.57
N ALA A 171 5.91 10.55 10.45
CA ALA A 171 6.11 11.98 10.20
C ALA A 171 5.51 12.41 8.85
N ASN A 172 5.72 11.63 7.79
CA ASN A 172 5.13 11.89 6.48
C ASN A 172 3.59 11.85 6.54
N THR A 173 3.02 10.83 7.16
CA THR A 173 1.56 10.72 7.31
C THR A 173 1.00 11.88 8.14
N ALA A 174 1.65 12.24 9.25
CA ALA A 174 1.22 13.34 10.10
C ALA A 174 1.27 14.69 9.36
N ALA A 175 2.32 14.93 8.57
CA ALA A 175 2.46 16.13 7.76
C ALA A 175 1.32 16.24 6.71
N VAL A 176 1.04 15.15 6.00
CA VAL A 176 -0.05 15.10 5.00
C VAL A 176 -1.42 15.32 5.64
N VAL A 177 -1.70 14.62 6.76
CA VAL A 177 -2.98 14.77 7.48
C VAL A 177 -3.11 16.19 8.05
N GLY A 178 -2.02 16.76 8.58
CA GLY A 178 -1.99 18.13 9.05
C GLY A 178 -2.27 19.15 7.94
N PHE A 179 -1.61 19.00 6.79
CA PHE A 179 -1.88 19.79 5.59
C PHE A 179 -3.34 19.68 5.15
N GLY A 180 -3.87 18.46 5.04
CA GLY A 180 -5.27 18.22 4.71
C GLY A 180 -6.24 18.80 5.73
N GLY A 181 -5.85 18.82 7.02
CA GLY A 181 -6.58 19.48 8.08
C GLY A 181 -6.76 20.99 7.85
N VAL A 182 -5.75 21.66 7.32
CA VAL A 182 -5.81 23.07 6.92
C VAL A 182 -6.53 23.25 5.59
N ALA A 183 -6.19 22.43 4.59
CA ALA A 183 -6.78 22.51 3.25
C ALA A 183 -8.30 22.41 3.26
N LYS A 184 -8.87 21.51 4.06
CA LYS A 184 -10.33 21.32 4.16
C LYS A 184 -11.08 22.54 4.71
N LEU A 185 -10.38 23.51 5.32
CA LEU A 185 -10.97 24.76 5.81
C LEU A 185 -11.05 25.83 4.70
N THR A 186 -10.46 25.58 3.53
CA THR A 186 -10.48 26.52 2.41
C THR A 186 -11.73 26.37 1.55
N ASP A 187 -12.28 27.47 1.06
CA ASP A 187 -13.45 27.47 0.17
C ASP A 187 -13.17 26.67 -1.12
N GLY A 188 -11.95 26.74 -1.63
CA GLY A 188 -11.53 25.98 -2.81
C GLY A 188 -11.63 24.48 -2.62
N PHE A 189 -11.20 23.98 -1.46
CA PHE A 189 -11.33 22.55 -1.14
C PHE A 189 -12.80 22.13 -1.01
N GLN A 190 -13.61 22.94 -0.32
CA GLN A 190 -15.04 22.68 -0.16
C GLN A 190 -15.78 22.69 -1.51
N ALA A 191 -15.45 23.64 -2.37
CA ALA A 191 -16.00 23.69 -3.74
C ALA A 191 -15.59 22.45 -4.56
N ALA A 192 -14.35 22.01 -4.45
CA ALA A 192 -13.87 20.79 -5.11
C ALA A 192 -14.62 19.54 -4.60
N VAL A 193 -14.79 19.38 -3.29
CA VAL A 193 -15.56 18.28 -2.70
C VAL A 193 -17.00 18.30 -3.21
N THR A 194 -17.65 19.48 -3.18
CA THR A 194 -19.03 19.65 -3.68
C THR A 194 -19.13 19.29 -5.16
N ALA A 195 -18.21 19.73 -5.99
CA ALA A 195 -18.19 19.40 -7.41
C ALA A 195 -18.05 17.89 -7.65
N MET A 196 -17.18 17.20 -6.88
CA MET A 196 -16.97 15.76 -7.00
C MET A 196 -18.16 14.95 -6.50
N THR A 197 -18.83 15.38 -5.42
CA THR A 197 -20.02 14.68 -4.89
C THR A 197 -21.28 14.95 -5.69
N SER A 198 -21.31 16.02 -6.49
CA SER A 198 -22.43 16.35 -7.41
C SER A 198 -22.29 15.75 -8.80
N LEU A 199 -21.27 14.94 -9.08
CA LEU A 199 -21.07 14.30 -10.38
C LEU A 199 -22.28 13.42 -10.71
N PRO A 200 -22.87 13.60 -11.92
CA PRO A 200 -23.97 12.75 -12.35
C PRO A 200 -23.50 11.33 -12.61
N GLY A 201 -24.32 10.34 -12.25
CA GLY A 201 -24.05 8.93 -12.51
C GLY A 201 -24.02 8.09 -11.23
N SER A 202 -23.28 6.99 -11.25
CA SER A 202 -23.18 6.10 -10.08
C SER A 202 -22.45 6.77 -8.91
N PRO A 203 -23.01 6.77 -7.69
CA PRO A 203 -22.37 7.31 -6.50
C PRO A 203 -20.98 6.72 -6.24
N LEU A 204 -20.77 5.43 -6.54
CA LEU A 204 -19.47 4.76 -6.40
C LEU A 204 -18.40 5.34 -7.36
N ILE A 205 -18.79 5.78 -8.56
CA ILE A 205 -17.85 6.45 -9.48
C ILE A 205 -17.48 7.84 -8.94
N GLY A 206 -18.46 8.57 -8.42
CA GLY A 206 -18.22 9.86 -7.75
C GLY A 206 -17.25 9.70 -6.58
N ALA A 207 -17.47 8.69 -5.72
CA ALA A 207 -16.60 8.37 -4.60
C ALA A 207 -15.17 8.00 -5.08
N ALA A 208 -15.05 7.20 -6.14
CA ALA A 208 -13.76 6.82 -6.70
C ALA A 208 -12.96 8.04 -7.17
N ILE A 209 -13.61 8.93 -7.93
CA ILE A 209 -12.98 10.15 -8.44
C ILE A 209 -12.59 11.06 -7.27
N ALA A 210 -13.50 11.30 -6.32
CA ALA A 210 -13.25 12.18 -5.19
C ALA A 210 -12.06 11.71 -4.35
N VAL A 211 -12.01 10.42 -4.00
CA VAL A 211 -10.90 9.85 -3.22
C VAL A 211 -9.60 9.89 -4.01
N SER A 212 -9.60 9.54 -5.30
CA SER A 212 -8.40 9.60 -6.15
C SER A 212 -7.84 11.02 -6.22
N VAL A 213 -8.70 12.01 -6.45
CA VAL A 213 -8.28 13.43 -6.53
C VAL A 213 -7.72 13.92 -5.20
N ILE A 214 -8.41 13.64 -4.08
CA ILE A 214 -7.94 14.07 -2.75
C ILE A 214 -6.62 13.38 -2.40
N ALA A 215 -6.48 12.08 -2.65
CA ALA A 215 -5.24 11.35 -2.45
C ALA A 215 -4.11 11.90 -3.34
N GLY A 216 -4.41 12.18 -4.60
CA GLY A 216 -3.46 12.81 -5.52
C GLY A 216 -3.03 14.20 -5.10
N LEU A 217 -3.95 15.06 -4.66
CA LEU A 217 -3.64 16.41 -4.18
C LEU A 217 -2.78 16.38 -2.90
N THR A 218 -3.05 15.44 -2.02
CA THR A 218 -2.32 15.31 -0.75
C THR A 218 -1.01 14.53 -0.87
N GLY A 219 -0.78 13.85 -2.00
CA GLY A 219 0.40 13.03 -2.21
C GLY A 219 0.48 11.81 -1.28
N SER A 220 -0.68 11.27 -0.85
CA SER A 220 -0.72 10.11 0.04
C SER A 220 -2.06 9.39 -0.04
N ALA A 221 -2.07 8.10 -0.35
CA ALA A 221 -3.28 7.29 -0.35
C ALA A 221 -3.96 7.22 1.03
N SER A 222 -3.21 6.90 2.07
CA SER A 222 -3.73 6.82 3.45
C SER A 222 -4.12 8.19 4.01
N GLY A 223 -3.31 9.22 3.76
CA GLY A 223 -3.62 10.60 4.11
C GLY A 223 -4.88 11.09 3.40
N GLY A 224 -4.98 10.83 2.10
CA GLY A 224 -6.15 11.16 1.30
C GLY A 224 -7.43 10.51 1.81
N GLN A 225 -7.40 9.23 2.16
CA GLN A 225 -8.55 8.55 2.78
C GLN A 225 -8.95 9.18 4.12
N THR A 226 -7.98 9.48 4.97
CA THR A 226 -8.23 10.09 6.29
C THR A 226 -8.88 11.46 6.18
N ILE A 227 -8.57 12.21 5.11
CA ILE A 227 -9.14 13.51 4.83
C ILE A 227 -10.52 13.38 4.16
N ALA A 228 -10.63 12.47 3.20
CA ALA A 228 -11.83 12.32 2.36
C ALA A 228 -13.00 11.66 3.11
N LEU A 229 -12.75 10.56 3.83
CA LEU A 229 -13.80 9.74 4.42
C LEU A 229 -14.72 10.48 5.40
N PRO A 230 -14.23 11.34 6.32
CA PRO A 230 -15.12 12.11 7.19
C PRO A 230 -16.13 12.97 6.44
N LEU A 231 -15.81 13.39 5.21
CA LEU A 231 -16.66 14.22 4.36
C LEU A 231 -17.54 13.39 3.43
N LEU A 232 -16.98 12.36 2.84
CA LEU A 232 -17.62 11.59 1.79
C LEU A 232 -18.50 10.45 2.33
N ALA A 233 -18.10 9.81 3.43
CA ALA A 233 -18.82 8.66 3.95
C ALA A 233 -20.28 9.00 4.34
N PRO A 234 -20.57 10.06 5.11
CA PRO A 234 -21.95 10.44 5.40
C PRO A 234 -22.75 10.70 4.13
N HIS A 235 -22.20 11.45 3.18
CA HIS A 235 -22.86 11.81 1.94
C HIS A 235 -23.31 10.59 1.12
N TYR A 236 -22.46 9.59 0.96
CA TYR A 236 -22.78 8.41 0.17
C TYR A 236 -23.62 7.39 0.92
N LEU A 237 -23.46 7.28 2.25
CA LEU A 237 -24.32 6.43 3.07
C LEU A 237 -25.75 6.95 3.11
N ASP A 238 -25.96 8.28 3.18
CA ASP A 238 -27.29 8.91 3.13
C ASP A 238 -28.00 8.67 1.78
N GLN A 239 -27.22 8.44 0.70
CA GLN A 239 -27.75 8.04 -0.61
C GLN A 239 -28.05 6.55 -0.71
N GLY A 240 -27.84 5.77 0.35
CA GLY A 240 -28.09 4.33 0.37
C GLY A 240 -27.02 3.50 -0.32
N VAL A 241 -25.81 4.04 -0.50
CA VAL A 241 -24.68 3.28 -1.04
C VAL A 241 -24.27 2.19 -0.05
N ASP A 242 -24.08 0.98 -0.55
CA ASP A 242 -23.62 -0.14 0.26
C ASP A 242 -22.25 0.15 0.90
N PRO A 243 -22.13 0.08 2.24
CA PRO A 243 -20.87 0.38 2.95
C PRO A 243 -19.68 -0.50 2.52
N GLU A 244 -19.93 -1.77 2.20
CA GLU A 244 -18.85 -2.68 1.77
C GLU A 244 -18.32 -2.33 0.38
N ALA A 245 -19.22 -2.00 -0.55
CA ALA A 245 -18.85 -1.53 -1.88
C ALA A 245 -18.08 -0.19 -1.80
N LEU A 246 -18.58 0.75 -0.98
CA LEU A 246 -17.92 2.04 -0.76
C LEU A 246 -16.52 1.86 -0.15
N HIS A 247 -16.37 0.99 0.85
CA HIS A 247 -15.09 0.64 1.44
C HIS A 247 -14.10 0.19 0.35
N ARG A 248 -14.50 -0.76 -0.47
CA ARG A 248 -13.62 -1.32 -1.50
C ARG A 248 -13.24 -0.31 -2.56
N VAL A 249 -14.20 0.49 -3.01
CA VAL A 249 -13.95 1.58 -3.94
C VAL A 249 -12.95 2.58 -3.37
N VAL A 250 -13.14 3.02 -2.12
CA VAL A 250 -12.22 3.95 -1.45
C VAL A 250 -10.82 3.38 -1.32
N ALA A 251 -10.70 2.12 -0.87
CA ALA A 251 -9.40 1.46 -0.70
C ALA A 251 -8.61 1.40 -2.02
N ILE A 252 -9.26 1.00 -3.11
CA ILE A 252 -8.62 0.88 -4.43
C ILE A 252 -8.32 2.27 -5.03
N SER A 253 -9.29 3.17 -4.98
CA SER A 253 -9.21 4.48 -5.66
C SER A 253 -8.19 5.41 -5.02
N SER A 254 -7.88 5.24 -3.74
CA SER A 254 -6.85 6.05 -3.07
C SER A 254 -5.46 5.86 -3.67
N GLY A 255 -5.19 4.71 -4.28
CA GLY A 255 -3.95 4.45 -5.02
C GLY A 255 -3.92 4.99 -6.45
N GLY A 256 -5.04 5.49 -6.98
CA GLY A 256 -5.18 5.85 -8.38
C GLY A 256 -4.20 6.94 -8.87
N LEU A 257 -3.91 7.93 -8.03
CA LEU A 257 -2.97 9.01 -8.31
C LEU A 257 -1.76 9.01 -7.36
N ASP A 258 -1.46 7.88 -6.76
CA ASP A 258 -0.36 7.73 -5.79
C ASP A 258 1.04 7.76 -6.45
N SER A 259 1.10 7.74 -7.77
CA SER A 259 2.33 7.82 -8.57
C SER A 259 2.71 9.25 -9.00
N LEU A 260 2.03 10.28 -8.51
CA LEU A 260 2.37 11.67 -8.81
C LEU A 260 3.73 12.04 -8.19
N PRO A 261 4.52 12.94 -8.83
CA PRO A 261 5.91 13.19 -8.45
C PRO A 261 6.09 13.80 -7.05
N HIS A 262 5.05 14.37 -6.45
CA HIS A 262 5.06 14.90 -5.07
C HIS A 262 4.57 13.88 -4.03
N ASN A 263 4.23 12.67 -4.44
CA ASN A 263 3.78 11.63 -3.53
C ASN A 263 4.95 11.07 -2.71
N GLY A 264 4.74 10.86 -1.43
CA GLY A 264 5.75 10.32 -0.51
C GLY A 264 6.24 8.90 -0.88
N TYR A 265 5.55 8.23 -1.80
CA TYR A 265 6.00 6.97 -2.37
C TYR A 265 7.05 7.17 -3.50
N VAL A 266 7.01 8.31 -4.20
CA VAL A 266 7.90 8.62 -5.34
C VAL A 266 9.13 9.40 -4.89
N VAL A 267 9.00 10.24 -3.86
CA VAL A 267 10.07 11.02 -3.24
C VAL A 267 10.89 10.18 -2.27
#